data_42c6f7df1c80fd4bb760b1cc97a7e6d3
#
_entry.id   42c6f7df1c80fd4bb760b1cc97a7e6d3
#
_cell.length_a   1.000
_cell.length_b   1.000
_cell.length_c   1.000
_cell.angle_alpha   90.00
_cell.angle_beta   90.00
_cell.angle_gamma   90.00
#
_symmetry.space_group_name_H-M   'P 1'
#
loop_
_entity.id
_entity.type
_entity.pdbx_description
1 polymer ?
#
loop_
_entity_poly.entity_id
_entity_poly.type
_entity_poly.pdbx_seq_one_letter_code
_entity_poly.pdbx_strand_id
1 'polypeptide(L)'
;MVLVNLILILLLGGVVAAVSERASSTMPRMVALSVIVLAFFYLVFHLSGLNGLNQLQSSTLDDPSSWLIHFKTSWIPAFGINIEFALDGLSLLMVLLTLVLGAIAVSASWTDITERHGFFEANLLWTIAGVLGVFMAMDLFLFFLFWEVMLIPMYFLIAIWGHENRGYAAMKFFIFTQASGLLMLVATLALVAIYKDANGHYSFSYFDLLNTPMAENTAWWLMLGFFIAFVVKLPGFPFHTWLPDAHTQAPTAGSVILAGILLKTGAYGLIRFAVPLFPDAALGFSNFALILGVAGIIYGAVLAFGQTDFKRLVAYSSVSHMGFILLGVYAWNELALQGAVMQMVAHGFSTAALFMIAGSLQERLHTREMPKMG
;
A
#
# COMPACT_ATOMS: atom_id res chain seq x y z
N MET A 1 -5.46 -10.14 18.92
CA MET A 1 -4.47 -11.21 18.55
C MET A 1 -4.63 -11.71 17.12
N VAL A 2 -5.85 -11.82 16.56
CA VAL A 2 -6.07 -12.31 15.16
C VAL A 2 -5.24 -11.55 14.14
N LEU A 3 -5.27 -10.22 14.16
CA LEU A 3 -4.54 -9.37 13.22
C LEU A 3 -3.01 -9.49 13.34
N VAL A 4 -2.51 -9.64 14.56
CA VAL A 4 -1.08 -9.89 14.82
C VAL A 4 -0.66 -11.24 14.23
N ASN A 5 -1.47 -12.29 14.48
CA ASN A 5 -1.18 -13.62 13.96
C ASN A 5 -1.17 -13.64 12.42
N LEU A 6 -2.05 -12.86 11.76
CA LEU A 6 -2.09 -12.75 10.30
C LEU A 6 -0.74 -12.24 9.75
N ILE A 7 -0.17 -11.21 10.37
CA ILE A 7 1.16 -10.69 9.98
C ILE A 7 2.25 -11.72 10.29
N LEU A 8 2.21 -12.35 11.46
CA LEU A 8 3.20 -13.35 11.86
C LEU A 8 3.20 -14.58 10.95
N ILE A 9 2.05 -15.06 10.48
CA ILE A 9 1.93 -16.15 9.50
C ILE A 9 2.75 -15.82 8.25
N LEU A 10 2.63 -14.61 7.72
CA LEU A 10 3.37 -14.18 6.52
C LEU A 10 4.86 -13.98 6.78
N LEU A 11 5.22 -13.36 7.92
CA LEU A 11 6.63 -13.13 8.28
C LEU A 11 7.38 -14.47 8.48
N LEU A 12 6.80 -15.37 9.27
CA LEU A 12 7.37 -16.69 9.50
C LEU A 12 7.33 -17.55 8.23
N GLY A 13 6.25 -17.45 7.45
CA GLY A 13 6.14 -18.08 6.14
C GLY A 13 7.26 -17.68 5.20
N GLY A 14 7.67 -16.40 5.21
CA GLY A 14 8.82 -15.91 4.44
C GLY A 14 10.13 -16.59 4.86
N VAL A 15 10.36 -16.75 6.17
CA VAL A 15 11.54 -17.48 6.67
C VAL A 15 11.50 -18.95 6.22
N VAL A 16 10.34 -19.61 6.34
CA VAL A 16 10.17 -21.00 5.90
C VAL A 16 10.40 -21.13 4.40
N ALA A 17 9.87 -20.20 3.58
CA ALA A 17 10.11 -20.18 2.14
C ALA A 17 11.61 -20.04 1.81
N ALA A 18 12.32 -19.13 2.48
CA ALA A 18 13.76 -18.97 2.29
C ALA A 18 14.56 -20.26 2.59
N VAL A 19 14.22 -20.96 3.68
CA VAL A 19 14.92 -22.17 4.09
C VAL A 19 14.54 -23.38 3.20
N SER A 20 13.30 -23.43 2.70
CA SER A 20 12.78 -24.54 1.90
C SER A 20 13.48 -24.72 0.55
N GLU A 21 14.18 -23.71 0.04
CA GLU A 21 15.00 -23.78 -1.18
C GLU A 21 16.09 -24.87 -1.10
N ARG A 22 16.55 -25.18 0.12
CA ARG A 22 17.54 -26.27 0.35
C ARG A 22 17.00 -27.64 -0.01
N ALA A 23 15.70 -27.84 -0.03
CA ALA A 23 15.06 -29.10 -0.37
C ALA A 23 14.74 -29.22 -1.88
N SER A 24 14.23 -28.14 -2.49
CA SER A 24 13.91 -28.08 -3.92
C SER A 24 13.66 -26.64 -4.36
N SER A 25 13.93 -26.33 -5.62
CA SER A 25 13.66 -25.01 -6.23
C SER A 25 12.15 -24.68 -6.34
N THR A 26 11.27 -25.67 -6.29
CA THR A 26 9.80 -25.48 -6.34
C THR A 26 9.17 -25.30 -4.96
N MET A 27 9.82 -25.80 -3.90
CA MET A 27 9.30 -25.74 -2.52
C MET A 27 9.02 -24.29 -2.04
N PRO A 28 9.88 -23.29 -2.26
CA PRO A 28 9.60 -21.91 -1.82
C PRO A 28 8.27 -21.37 -2.35
N ARG A 29 7.96 -21.62 -3.62
CA ARG A 29 6.71 -21.18 -4.27
C ARG A 29 5.48 -21.86 -3.65
N MET A 30 5.57 -23.18 -3.43
CA MET A 30 4.50 -23.92 -2.77
C MET A 30 4.27 -23.45 -1.33
N VAL A 31 5.35 -23.18 -0.59
CA VAL A 31 5.28 -22.64 0.77
C VAL A 31 4.63 -21.25 0.73
N ALA A 32 5.09 -20.36 -0.14
CA ALA A 32 4.55 -19.00 -0.24
C ALA A 32 3.05 -19.02 -0.56
N LEU A 33 2.62 -19.79 -1.55
CA LEU A 33 1.21 -19.93 -1.90
C LEU A 33 0.39 -20.51 -0.74
N SER A 34 0.89 -21.59 -0.10
CA SER A 34 0.21 -22.22 1.04
C SER A 34 0.06 -21.27 2.23
N VAL A 35 1.08 -20.46 2.51
CA VAL A 35 1.06 -19.45 3.59
C VAL A 35 0.02 -18.36 3.32
N ILE A 36 -0.07 -17.85 2.08
CA ILE A 36 -1.07 -16.85 1.70
C ILE A 36 -2.48 -17.43 1.79
N VAL A 37 -2.69 -18.65 1.29
CA VAL A 37 -3.98 -19.36 1.37
C VAL A 37 -4.36 -19.62 2.83
N LEU A 38 -3.41 -20.05 3.66
CA LEU A 38 -3.63 -20.21 5.11
C LEU A 38 -4.04 -18.89 5.76
N ALA A 39 -3.34 -17.80 5.46
CA ALA A 39 -3.64 -16.47 5.97
C ALA A 39 -5.06 -16.01 5.56
N PHE A 40 -5.45 -16.26 4.30
CA PHE A 40 -6.79 -15.95 3.80
C PHE A 40 -7.88 -16.71 4.57
N PHE A 41 -7.76 -18.06 4.66
CA PHE A 41 -8.74 -18.86 5.37
C PHE A 41 -8.74 -18.61 6.88
N TYR A 42 -7.59 -18.32 7.48
CA TYR A 42 -7.49 -17.88 8.87
C TYR A 42 -8.32 -16.63 9.13
N LEU A 43 -8.19 -15.62 8.28
CA LEU A 43 -8.99 -14.39 8.39
C LEU A 43 -10.48 -14.69 8.21
N VAL A 44 -10.87 -15.39 7.13
CA VAL A 44 -12.28 -15.73 6.83
C VAL A 44 -12.92 -16.51 7.97
N PHE A 45 -12.21 -17.50 8.53
CA PHE A 45 -12.70 -18.29 9.67
C PHE A 45 -13.02 -17.43 10.90
N HIS A 46 -12.15 -16.46 11.22
CA HIS A 46 -12.40 -15.58 12.36
C HIS A 46 -13.53 -14.58 12.09
N LEU A 47 -13.69 -14.12 10.85
CA LEU A 47 -14.79 -13.25 10.46
C LEU A 47 -16.14 -13.96 10.46
N SER A 48 -16.20 -15.25 10.09
CA SER A 48 -17.44 -16.04 10.09
C SER A 48 -18.03 -16.27 11.50
N GLY A 49 -17.19 -16.24 12.53
CA GLY A 49 -17.61 -16.32 13.94
C GLY A 49 -18.14 -14.99 14.52
N LEU A 50 -17.97 -13.89 13.82
CA LEU A 50 -18.49 -12.58 14.20
C LEU A 50 -19.86 -12.37 13.51
N ASN A 51 -20.82 -11.75 14.21
CA ASN A 51 -22.04 -11.19 13.56
C ASN A 51 -21.68 -9.97 12.67
N GLY A 52 -20.53 -10.07 11.98
CA GLY A 52 -19.71 -8.97 11.50
C GLY A 52 -20.32 -8.15 10.37
N LEU A 53 -21.21 -8.70 9.54
CA LEU A 53 -21.81 -7.91 8.44
C LEU A 53 -22.72 -6.79 8.95
N ASN A 54 -23.39 -6.99 10.08
CA ASN A 54 -24.24 -5.96 10.69
C ASN A 54 -23.39 -4.87 11.40
N GLN A 55 -22.19 -5.21 11.89
CA GLN A 55 -21.26 -4.24 12.49
C GLN A 55 -20.60 -3.32 11.43
N LEU A 56 -20.41 -3.78 10.19
CA LEU A 56 -19.87 -2.95 9.10
C LEU A 56 -20.73 -1.72 8.78
N GLN A 57 -22.06 -1.80 9.03
CA GLN A 57 -22.99 -0.70 8.77
C GLN A 57 -23.04 0.35 9.91
N SER A 58 -22.52 0.01 11.09
CA SER A 58 -22.58 0.86 12.28
C SER A 58 -21.21 1.38 12.73
N SER A 59 -20.13 1.08 12.02
CA SER A 59 -18.79 1.53 12.39
C SER A 59 -18.64 3.04 12.20
N THR A 60 -18.20 3.73 13.26
CA THR A 60 -17.83 5.14 13.24
C THR A 60 -16.32 5.28 13.33
N LEU A 61 -15.76 6.38 12.82
CA LEU A 61 -14.32 6.61 12.86
C LEU A 61 -13.78 6.80 14.28
N ASP A 62 -14.62 7.33 15.17
CA ASP A 62 -14.25 7.80 16.51
C ASP A 62 -14.35 6.71 17.59
N ASP A 63 -15.10 5.62 17.33
CA ASP A 63 -15.35 4.57 18.32
C ASP A 63 -14.70 3.25 17.93
N PRO A 64 -13.55 2.87 18.55
CA PRO A 64 -12.87 1.61 18.29
C PRO A 64 -13.75 0.36 18.51
N SER A 65 -14.75 0.45 19.38
CA SER A 65 -15.64 -0.67 19.68
C SER A 65 -16.61 -1.01 18.55
N SER A 66 -16.84 -0.06 17.64
CA SER A 66 -17.68 -0.23 16.45
C SER A 66 -16.98 -0.99 15.31
N TRP A 67 -15.66 -1.19 15.40
CA TRP A 67 -14.87 -1.85 14.37
C TRP A 67 -14.99 -3.38 14.48
N LEU A 68 -14.82 -4.08 13.35
CA LEU A 68 -14.95 -5.55 13.28
C LEU A 68 -14.01 -6.28 14.24
N ILE A 69 -12.77 -5.85 14.27
CA ILE A 69 -11.71 -6.38 15.15
C ILE A 69 -10.88 -5.19 15.60
N HIS A 70 -10.69 -5.05 16.91
CA HIS A 70 -9.76 -4.11 17.50
C HIS A 70 -8.84 -4.84 18.48
N PHE A 71 -7.55 -4.56 18.42
CA PHE A 71 -6.53 -5.11 19.29
C PHE A 71 -5.55 -4.02 19.69
N LYS A 72 -5.36 -3.81 20.98
CA LYS A 72 -4.43 -2.83 21.53
C LYS A 72 -3.64 -3.45 22.67
N THR A 73 -2.32 -3.26 22.66
CA THR A 73 -1.43 -3.59 23.77
C THR A 73 -0.28 -2.59 23.83
N SER A 74 0.14 -2.25 25.04
CA SER A 74 1.23 -1.29 25.23
C SER A 74 2.55 -1.88 24.73
N TRP A 75 3.31 -1.10 23.96
CA TRP A 75 4.64 -1.48 23.46
C TRP A 75 5.74 -0.62 24.11
N ILE A 76 5.68 0.70 23.97
CA ILE A 76 6.64 1.64 24.57
C ILE A 76 5.87 2.67 25.40
N PRO A 77 5.54 2.35 26.69
CA PRO A 77 4.66 3.18 27.51
C PRO A 77 5.17 4.61 27.70
N ALA A 78 6.49 4.79 27.82
CA ALA A 78 7.11 6.09 28.03
C ALA A 78 6.79 7.12 26.91
N PHE A 79 6.51 6.65 25.69
CA PHE A 79 6.15 7.47 24.55
C PHE A 79 4.69 7.30 24.13
N GLY A 80 3.89 6.52 24.85
CA GLY A 80 2.50 6.26 24.49
C GLY A 80 2.33 5.45 23.20
N ILE A 81 3.36 4.70 22.78
CA ILE A 81 3.33 3.86 21.57
C ILE A 81 2.73 2.50 21.90
N ASN A 82 1.76 2.08 21.09
CA ASN A 82 1.05 0.82 21.25
C ASN A 82 1.19 -0.06 20.01
N ILE A 83 1.10 -1.38 20.20
CA ILE A 83 0.74 -2.27 19.11
C ILE A 83 -0.77 -2.23 19.01
N GLU A 84 -1.28 -1.38 18.12
CA GLU A 84 -2.70 -1.15 17.94
C GLU A 84 -3.10 -1.44 16.50
N PHE A 85 -3.89 -2.48 16.32
CA PHE A 85 -4.44 -2.90 15.03
C PHE A 85 -5.95 -2.90 15.09
N ALA A 86 -6.59 -2.43 14.02
CA ALA A 86 -8.02 -2.53 13.88
C ALA A 86 -8.42 -2.86 12.43
N LEU A 87 -9.62 -3.39 12.27
CA LEU A 87 -10.16 -3.81 10.99
C LEU A 87 -11.59 -3.28 10.85
N ASP A 88 -11.82 -2.43 9.87
CA ASP A 88 -13.13 -1.98 9.41
C ASP A 88 -13.40 -2.46 7.98
N GLY A 89 -14.46 -2.01 7.34
CA GLY A 89 -14.81 -2.40 5.97
C GLY A 89 -13.75 -2.04 4.94
N LEU A 90 -13.14 -0.84 5.03
CA LEU A 90 -12.10 -0.41 4.10
C LEU A 90 -10.81 -1.23 4.30
N SER A 91 -10.37 -1.39 5.54
CA SER A 91 -9.20 -2.19 5.88
C SER A 91 -9.39 -3.65 5.48
N LEU A 92 -10.56 -4.23 5.75
CA LEU A 92 -10.88 -5.61 5.35
C LEU A 92 -10.81 -5.79 3.82
N LEU A 93 -11.39 -4.87 3.07
CA LEU A 93 -11.36 -4.92 1.61
C LEU A 93 -9.93 -4.88 1.08
N MET A 94 -9.08 -4.01 1.64
CA MET A 94 -7.66 -3.90 1.23
C MET A 94 -6.84 -5.13 1.67
N VAL A 95 -7.09 -5.69 2.83
CA VAL A 95 -6.45 -6.93 3.31
C VAL A 95 -6.81 -8.11 2.41
N LEU A 96 -8.09 -8.29 2.07
CA LEU A 96 -8.53 -9.35 1.16
C LEU A 96 -7.92 -9.19 -0.24
N LEU A 97 -7.94 -7.97 -0.79
CA LEU A 97 -7.31 -7.66 -2.06
C LEU A 97 -5.80 -8.01 -2.04
N THR A 98 -5.12 -7.70 -0.93
CA THR A 98 -3.69 -7.98 -0.76
C THR A 98 -3.40 -9.48 -0.78
N LEU A 99 -4.19 -10.27 -0.07
CA LEU A 99 -3.99 -11.73 -0.03
C LEU A 99 -4.28 -12.38 -1.40
N VAL A 100 -5.34 -11.94 -2.09
CA VAL A 100 -5.69 -12.45 -3.42
C VAL A 100 -4.61 -12.09 -4.44
N LEU A 101 -4.21 -10.82 -4.51
CA LEU A 101 -3.16 -10.39 -5.44
C LEU A 101 -1.79 -10.94 -5.07
N GLY A 102 -1.53 -11.21 -3.78
CA GLY A 102 -0.34 -11.90 -3.33
C GLY A 102 -0.26 -13.33 -3.89
N ALA A 103 -1.35 -14.09 -3.84
CA ALA A 103 -1.41 -15.43 -4.44
C ALA A 103 -1.23 -15.38 -5.97
N ILE A 104 -1.81 -14.39 -6.63
CA ILE A 104 -1.61 -14.13 -8.07
C ILE A 104 -0.14 -13.81 -8.37
N ALA A 105 0.52 -13.00 -7.54
CA ALA A 105 1.93 -12.63 -7.72
C ALA A 105 2.87 -13.85 -7.59
N VAL A 106 2.66 -14.71 -6.59
CA VAL A 106 3.40 -15.99 -6.48
C VAL A 106 3.19 -16.84 -7.74
N SER A 107 1.96 -16.94 -8.22
CA SER A 107 1.65 -17.69 -9.45
C SER A 107 2.30 -17.08 -10.68
N ALA A 108 2.36 -15.76 -10.79
CA ALA A 108 2.98 -15.03 -11.89
C ALA A 108 4.51 -15.16 -11.93
N SER A 109 5.16 -15.45 -10.78
CA SER A 109 6.60 -15.63 -10.68
C SER A 109 7.07 -17.07 -10.98
N TRP A 110 6.12 -18.00 -11.23
CA TRP A 110 6.43 -19.43 -11.24
C TRP A 110 7.50 -19.83 -12.25
N THR A 111 7.51 -19.23 -13.44
CA THR A 111 8.48 -19.49 -14.51
C THR A 111 9.50 -18.37 -14.67
N ASP A 112 9.14 -17.13 -14.31
CA ASP A 112 9.93 -15.93 -14.51
C ASP A 112 11.21 -15.91 -13.63
N ILE A 113 11.12 -16.44 -12.42
CA ILE A 113 12.24 -16.46 -11.46
C ILE A 113 13.01 -17.77 -11.56
N THR A 114 14.30 -17.67 -11.91
CA THR A 114 15.18 -18.83 -12.13
C THR A 114 16.27 -19.00 -11.07
N GLU A 115 16.53 -17.95 -10.26
CA GLU A 115 17.59 -17.93 -9.25
C GLU A 115 17.09 -17.43 -7.91
N ARG A 116 17.62 -17.97 -6.81
CA ARG A 116 17.35 -17.55 -5.43
C ARG A 116 15.87 -17.53 -5.11
N HIS A 117 15.17 -18.61 -5.47
CA HIS A 117 13.71 -18.74 -5.31
C HIS A 117 13.24 -18.49 -3.88
N GLY A 118 13.95 -19.06 -2.89
CA GLY A 118 13.59 -18.89 -1.48
C GLY A 118 13.67 -17.45 -1.00
N PHE A 119 14.73 -16.74 -1.40
CA PHE A 119 14.88 -15.33 -1.03
C PHE A 119 13.88 -14.44 -1.77
N PHE A 120 13.51 -14.79 -3.01
CA PHE A 120 12.47 -14.10 -3.76
C PHE A 120 11.10 -14.19 -3.04
N GLU A 121 10.65 -15.41 -2.76
CA GLU A 121 9.36 -15.65 -2.12
C GLU A 121 9.31 -15.09 -0.68
N ALA A 122 10.43 -15.11 0.04
CA ALA A 122 10.54 -14.45 1.34
C ALA A 122 10.29 -12.93 1.24
N ASN A 123 10.96 -12.25 0.29
CA ASN A 123 10.74 -10.82 0.08
C ASN A 123 9.31 -10.51 -0.37
N LEU A 124 8.70 -11.38 -1.18
CA LEU A 124 7.31 -11.23 -1.60
C LEU A 124 6.36 -11.33 -0.39
N LEU A 125 6.51 -12.35 0.45
CA LEU A 125 5.71 -12.53 1.68
C LEU A 125 5.94 -11.41 2.70
N TRP A 126 7.16 -10.94 2.87
CA TRP A 126 7.47 -9.82 3.78
C TRP A 126 6.90 -8.49 3.25
N THR A 127 6.90 -8.27 1.94
CA THR A 127 6.19 -7.12 1.34
C THR A 127 4.70 -7.19 1.66
N ILE A 128 4.06 -8.35 1.45
CA ILE A 128 2.64 -8.58 1.75
C ILE A 128 2.37 -8.34 3.25
N ALA A 129 3.21 -8.89 4.15
CA ALA A 129 3.09 -8.69 5.60
C ALA A 129 3.16 -7.21 5.98
N GLY A 130 4.13 -6.47 5.41
CA GLY A 130 4.26 -5.03 5.61
C GLY A 130 3.03 -4.25 5.17
N VAL A 131 2.49 -4.58 3.99
CA VAL A 131 1.27 -3.96 3.46
C VAL A 131 0.04 -4.26 4.33
N LEU A 132 -0.12 -5.50 4.80
CA LEU A 132 -1.20 -5.83 5.76
C LEU A 132 -1.06 -5.00 7.04
N GLY A 133 0.17 -4.83 7.55
CA GLY A 133 0.44 -3.97 8.68
C GLY A 133 -0.02 -2.53 8.45
N VAL A 134 0.26 -1.97 7.27
CA VAL A 134 -0.19 -0.62 6.88
C VAL A 134 -1.72 -0.50 6.87
N PHE A 135 -2.44 -1.50 6.35
CA PHE A 135 -3.92 -1.44 6.28
C PHE A 135 -4.60 -1.70 7.63
N MET A 136 -3.90 -2.20 8.63
CA MET A 136 -4.49 -2.54 9.92
C MET A 136 -3.96 -1.68 11.07
N ALA A 137 -2.80 -1.01 10.95
CA ALA A 137 -2.22 -0.22 12.02
C ALA A 137 -3.04 1.04 12.32
N MET A 138 -3.40 1.21 13.60
CA MET A 138 -4.13 2.37 14.13
C MET A 138 -3.30 3.17 15.14
N ASP A 139 -2.08 2.77 15.42
CA ASP A 139 -1.04 3.59 16.03
C ASP A 139 -0.18 4.19 14.93
N LEU A 140 -0.01 5.51 14.87
CA LEU A 140 0.68 6.19 13.77
C LEU A 140 2.17 5.86 13.71
N PHE A 141 2.82 5.52 14.83
CA PHE A 141 4.20 5.05 14.82
C PHE A 141 4.29 3.64 14.24
N LEU A 142 3.36 2.77 14.61
CA LEU A 142 3.25 1.42 14.06
C LEU A 142 2.92 1.45 12.56
N PHE A 143 2.03 2.37 12.14
CA PHE A 143 1.74 2.61 10.74
C PHE A 143 2.99 3.02 9.97
N PHE A 144 3.76 3.99 10.47
CA PHE A 144 5.03 4.41 9.88
C PHE A 144 6.03 3.24 9.81
N LEU A 145 6.14 2.44 10.87
CA LEU A 145 7.02 1.27 10.88
C LEU A 145 6.69 0.31 9.71
N PHE A 146 5.42 -0.06 9.55
CA PHE A 146 5.01 -0.93 8.45
C PHE A 146 5.14 -0.27 7.07
N TRP A 147 4.94 1.05 7.01
CA TRP A 147 5.17 1.84 5.80
C TRP A 147 6.61 1.75 5.31
N GLU A 148 7.58 1.73 6.23
CA GLU A 148 9.00 1.57 5.92
C GLU A 148 9.39 0.10 5.69
N VAL A 149 8.87 -0.81 6.52
CA VAL A 149 9.21 -2.24 6.43
C VAL A 149 8.82 -2.84 5.08
N MET A 150 7.69 -2.42 4.48
CA MET A 150 7.31 -2.93 3.15
C MET A 150 8.23 -2.46 2.01
N LEU A 151 9.01 -1.38 2.21
CA LEU A 151 9.91 -0.84 1.17
C LEU A 151 11.14 -1.70 0.97
N ILE A 152 11.70 -2.22 2.05
CA ILE A 152 12.97 -2.97 2.02
C ILE A 152 12.87 -4.22 1.14
N PRO A 153 11.92 -5.13 1.36
CA PRO A 153 11.79 -6.31 0.51
C PRO A 153 11.40 -5.95 -0.93
N MET A 154 10.58 -4.90 -1.13
CA MET A 154 10.24 -4.44 -2.48
C MET A 154 11.47 -3.88 -3.22
N TYR A 155 12.35 -3.15 -2.52
CA TYR A 155 13.64 -2.71 -3.06
C TYR A 155 14.46 -3.92 -3.54
N PHE A 156 14.57 -4.98 -2.74
CA PHE A 156 15.31 -6.18 -3.13
C PHE A 156 14.66 -6.91 -4.31
N LEU A 157 13.34 -6.99 -4.36
CA LEU A 157 12.63 -7.58 -5.52
C LEU A 157 12.99 -6.85 -6.83
N ILE A 158 13.07 -5.53 -6.81
CA ILE A 158 13.46 -4.75 -8.00
C ILE A 158 14.97 -4.87 -8.25
N ALA A 159 15.82 -4.68 -7.22
CA ALA A 159 17.26 -4.57 -7.38
C ALA A 159 17.95 -5.87 -7.78
N ILE A 160 17.41 -7.03 -7.36
CA ILE A 160 18.04 -8.35 -7.60
C ILE A 160 17.46 -9.01 -8.86
N TRP A 161 16.13 -9.09 -8.96
CA TRP A 161 15.46 -9.82 -10.06
C TRP A 161 14.89 -8.89 -11.15
N GLY A 162 15.15 -7.59 -11.07
CA GLY A 162 14.77 -6.65 -12.10
C GLY A 162 15.61 -6.76 -13.36
N HIS A 163 15.21 -6.01 -14.40
CA HIS A 163 15.88 -5.98 -15.71
C HIS A 163 17.13 -5.08 -15.72
N GLU A 164 17.56 -4.63 -16.89
CA GLU A 164 18.86 -3.99 -17.15
C GLU A 164 19.18 -2.79 -16.22
N ASN A 165 18.21 -1.88 -16.01
CA ASN A 165 18.40 -0.66 -15.20
C ASN A 165 17.84 -0.79 -13.78
N ARG A 166 17.77 -2.02 -13.25
CA ARG A 166 17.17 -2.35 -11.96
C ARG A 166 17.74 -1.57 -10.78
N GLY A 167 19.06 -1.34 -10.76
CA GLY A 167 19.71 -0.59 -9.67
C GLY A 167 19.24 0.86 -9.59
N TYR A 168 19.15 1.55 -10.73
CA TYR A 168 18.62 2.91 -10.80
C TYR A 168 17.14 2.97 -10.39
N ALA A 169 16.33 2.06 -10.91
CA ALA A 169 14.90 2.03 -10.64
C ALA A 169 14.61 1.72 -9.16
N ALA A 170 15.30 0.76 -8.58
CA ALA A 170 15.18 0.41 -7.16
C ALA A 170 15.60 1.58 -6.25
N MET A 171 16.72 2.24 -6.56
CA MET A 171 17.19 3.39 -5.78
C MET A 171 16.25 4.58 -5.91
N LYS A 172 15.75 4.87 -7.12
CA LYS A 172 14.77 5.94 -7.34
C LYS A 172 13.48 5.69 -6.57
N PHE A 173 12.94 4.47 -6.65
CA PHE A 173 11.78 4.05 -5.84
C PHE A 173 12.03 4.27 -4.35
N PHE A 174 13.17 3.78 -3.83
CA PHE A 174 13.52 3.88 -2.42
C PHE A 174 13.64 5.34 -1.96
N ILE A 175 14.39 6.19 -2.69
CA ILE A 175 14.59 7.60 -2.31
C ILE A 175 13.27 8.37 -2.29
N PHE A 176 12.44 8.24 -3.34
CA PHE A 176 11.15 8.92 -3.39
C PHE A 176 10.23 8.54 -2.23
N THR A 177 10.13 7.24 -1.98
CA THR A 177 9.23 6.73 -0.93
C THR A 177 9.77 7.00 0.48
N GLN A 178 11.08 6.85 0.69
CA GLN A 178 11.73 7.13 1.97
C GLN A 178 11.66 8.61 2.34
N ALA A 179 12.03 9.49 1.40
CA ALA A 179 12.00 10.93 1.67
C ALA A 179 10.59 11.42 2.03
N SER A 180 9.57 10.91 1.32
CA SER A 180 8.18 11.25 1.61
C SER A 180 7.69 10.65 2.94
N GLY A 181 8.10 9.43 3.28
CA GLY A 181 7.79 8.79 4.57
C GLY A 181 8.36 9.58 5.76
N LEU A 182 9.57 10.12 5.63
CA LEU A 182 10.16 10.98 6.67
C LEU A 182 9.37 12.27 6.89
N LEU A 183 8.77 12.86 5.86
CA LEU A 183 7.87 14.02 6.03
C LEU A 183 6.63 13.64 6.87
N MET A 184 6.05 12.48 6.62
CA MET A 184 4.94 11.96 7.43
C MET A 184 5.37 11.70 8.87
N LEU A 185 6.55 11.15 9.10
CA LEU A 185 7.07 10.93 10.46
C LEU A 185 7.21 12.25 11.21
N VAL A 186 7.79 13.28 10.58
CA VAL A 186 7.92 14.61 11.21
C VAL A 186 6.55 15.19 11.55
N ALA A 187 5.58 15.10 10.62
CA ALA A 187 4.22 15.54 10.86
C ALA A 187 3.54 14.75 11.99
N THR A 188 3.74 13.44 12.06
CA THR A 188 3.23 12.57 13.14
C THR A 188 3.81 12.98 14.50
N LEU A 189 5.13 13.16 14.60
CA LEU A 189 5.78 13.57 15.84
C LEU A 189 5.30 14.94 16.32
N ALA A 190 5.12 15.88 15.41
CA ALA A 190 4.58 17.20 15.72
C ALA A 190 3.12 17.12 16.21
N LEU A 191 2.27 16.31 15.55
CA LEU A 191 0.89 16.07 15.97
C LEU A 191 0.82 15.48 17.39
N VAL A 192 1.65 14.47 17.68
CA VAL A 192 1.73 13.83 18.99
C VAL A 192 2.25 14.79 20.07
N ALA A 193 3.16 15.70 19.72
CA ALA A 193 3.63 16.72 20.66
C ALA A 193 2.50 17.71 21.02
N ILE A 194 1.71 18.16 20.02
CA ILE A 194 0.55 19.01 20.24
C ILE A 194 -0.50 18.31 21.09
N TYR A 195 -0.78 17.03 20.80
CA TYR A 195 -1.69 16.22 21.61
C TYR A 195 -1.25 16.14 23.07
N LYS A 196 0.05 15.86 23.30
CA LYS A 196 0.62 15.79 24.64
C LYS A 196 0.50 17.13 25.37
N ASP A 197 0.72 18.28 24.70
CA ASP A 197 0.60 19.59 25.34
C ASP A 197 -0.84 19.89 25.76
N ALA A 198 -1.84 19.40 25.01
CA ALA A 198 -3.25 19.54 25.34
C ALA A 198 -3.74 18.57 26.42
N ASN A 199 -3.23 17.31 26.44
CA ASN A 199 -3.78 16.22 27.24
C ASN A 199 -2.84 15.74 28.38
N GLY A 200 -1.58 16.21 28.43
CA GLY A 200 -0.61 15.89 29.48
C GLY A 200 0.13 14.57 29.30
N HIS A 201 -0.17 13.77 28.30
CA HIS A 201 0.50 12.50 28.01
C HIS A 201 0.66 12.27 26.49
N TYR A 202 1.63 11.45 26.12
CA TYR A 202 1.82 11.05 24.72
C TYR A 202 0.83 9.98 24.30
N SER A 203 0.30 10.07 23.08
CA SER A 203 -0.39 8.99 22.40
C SER A 203 -0.12 9.04 20.90
N PHE A 204 0.11 7.87 20.30
CA PHE A 204 0.19 7.69 18.87
C PHE A 204 -1.07 7.00 18.30
N SER A 205 -2.04 6.67 19.15
CA SER A 205 -3.29 6.06 18.72
C SER A 205 -4.08 7.01 17.82
N TYR A 206 -4.48 6.54 16.65
CA TYR A 206 -5.31 7.28 15.70
C TYR A 206 -6.58 7.83 16.38
N PHE A 207 -7.23 7.00 17.20
CA PHE A 207 -8.47 7.37 17.90
C PHE A 207 -8.28 8.52 18.89
N ASP A 208 -7.15 8.56 19.57
CA ASP A 208 -6.81 9.63 20.51
C ASP A 208 -6.45 10.92 19.74
N LEU A 209 -5.78 10.80 18.59
CA LEU A 209 -5.30 11.92 17.79
C LEU A 209 -6.40 12.59 16.96
N LEU A 210 -7.53 11.90 16.70
CA LEU A 210 -8.71 12.54 16.14
C LEU A 210 -9.13 13.71 17.05
N ASN A 211 -9.55 14.80 16.45
CA ASN A 211 -10.01 15.99 17.18
C ASN A 211 -8.94 16.67 18.10
N THR A 212 -7.63 16.42 17.85
CA THR A 212 -6.57 17.15 18.57
C THR A 212 -6.68 18.65 18.29
N PRO A 213 -6.86 19.51 19.33
CA PRO A 213 -7.01 20.94 19.11
C PRO A 213 -5.69 21.56 18.63
N MET A 214 -5.73 22.26 17.51
CA MET A 214 -4.55 22.93 16.95
C MET A 214 -4.93 24.17 16.15
N ALA A 215 -3.98 25.09 15.97
CA ALA A 215 -4.19 26.25 15.13
C ALA A 215 -4.33 25.83 13.65
N GLU A 216 -5.19 26.52 12.89
CA GLU A 216 -5.48 26.25 11.49
C GLU A 216 -4.22 26.15 10.62
N ASN A 217 -3.30 27.10 10.77
CA ASN A 217 -2.03 27.08 10.04
C ASN A 217 -1.17 25.86 10.37
N THR A 218 -1.18 25.41 11.62
CA THR A 218 -0.47 24.18 12.05
C THR A 218 -1.11 22.94 11.43
N ALA A 219 -2.44 22.82 11.50
CA ALA A 219 -3.18 21.74 10.87
C ALA A 219 -2.89 21.63 9.36
N TRP A 220 -2.80 22.79 8.69
CA TRP A 220 -2.48 22.86 7.26
C TRP A 220 -1.10 22.27 6.93
N TRP A 221 -0.05 22.65 7.69
CA TRP A 221 1.30 22.12 7.45
C TRP A 221 1.43 20.64 7.78
N LEU A 222 0.78 20.17 8.86
CA LEU A 222 0.78 18.75 9.23
C LEU A 222 0.02 17.93 8.18
N MET A 223 -1.15 18.37 7.77
CA MET A 223 -1.92 17.76 6.68
C MET A 223 -1.09 17.64 5.40
N LEU A 224 -0.35 18.71 5.04
CA LEU A 224 0.50 18.71 3.86
C LEU A 224 1.63 17.66 3.95
N GLY A 225 2.22 17.46 5.13
CA GLY A 225 3.22 16.42 5.36
C GLY A 225 2.66 15.00 5.11
N PHE A 226 1.47 14.71 5.61
CA PHE A 226 0.76 13.45 5.33
C PHE A 226 0.37 13.36 3.84
N PHE A 227 -0.20 14.41 3.28
CA PHE A 227 -0.62 14.47 1.88
C PHE A 227 0.53 14.15 0.92
N ILE A 228 1.70 14.80 1.09
CA ILE A 228 2.87 14.57 0.23
C ILE A 228 3.32 13.10 0.32
N ALA A 229 3.42 12.55 1.53
CA ALA A 229 3.80 11.15 1.70
C ALA A 229 2.87 10.19 0.96
N PHE A 230 1.57 10.41 1.09
CA PHE A 230 0.57 9.56 0.49
C PHE A 230 0.46 9.76 -1.03
N VAL A 231 0.58 11.00 -1.53
CA VAL A 231 0.52 11.28 -2.97
C VAL A 231 1.79 10.83 -3.69
N VAL A 232 2.96 10.87 -3.06
CA VAL A 232 4.17 10.24 -3.61
C VAL A 232 3.95 8.73 -3.81
N LYS A 233 3.36 8.06 -2.83
CA LYS A 233 3.09 6.61 -2.88
C LYS A 233 1.95 6.26 -3.85
N LEU A 234 0.92 7.11 -3.92
CA LEU A 234 -0.22 7.02 -4.86
C LEU A 234 0.18 7.27 -6.32
N PRO A 235 1.37 7.62 -6.65
CA PRO A 235 2.05 8.39 -7.66
C PRO A 235 1.20 9.49 -8.32
N GLY A 236 0.67 10.38 -7.49
CA GLY A 236 -0.01 11.58 -8.00
C GLY A 236 0.94 12.54 -8.70
N PHE A 237 0.40 13.27 -9.70
CA PHE A 237 1.17 14.35 -10.34
C PHE A 237 1.52 15.45 -9.31
N PRO A 238 2.77 15.98 -9.29
CA PRO A 238 3.91 15.70 -10.15
C PRO A 238 4.87 14.60 -9.61
N PHE A 239 4.54 13.89 -8.53
CA PHE A 239 5.43 12.99 -7.79
C PHE A 239 5.49 11.54 -8.34
N HIS A 240 4.99 11.31 -9.54
CA HIS A 240 4.80 9.99 -10.17
C HIS A 240 6.04 9.40 -10.84
N THR A 241 7.13 10.16 -11.02
CA THR A 241 8.24 9.81 -11.94
C THR A 241 9.02 8.55 -11.58
N TRP A 242 8.93 8.09 -10.33
CA TRP A 242 9.54 6.85 -9.88
C TRP A 242 8.79 5.60 -10.37
N LEU A 243 7.47 5.72 -10.59
CA LEU A 243 6.60 4.59 -10.86
C LEU A 243 6.89 3.91 -12.20
N PRO A 244 6.98 4.61 -13.36
CA PRO A 244 7.26 3.97 -14.64
C PRO A 244 8.60 3.25 -14.66
N ASP A 245 9.62 3.82 -14.01
CA ASP A 245 10.94 3.20 -13.95
C ASP A 245 10.92 1.94 -13.07
N ALA A 246 10.29 2.01 -11.89
CA ALA A 246 10.14 0.86 -10.99
C ALA A 246 9.38 -0.30 -11.68
N HIS A 247 8.23 -0.03 -12.31
CA HIS A 247 7.43 -1.05 -12.99
C HIS A 247 8.12 -1.66 -14.21
N THR A 248 8.79 -0.82 -15.01
CA THR A 248 9.48 -1.29 -16.21
C THR A 248 10.62 -2.23 -15.86
N GLN A 249 11.28 -2.02 -14.72
CA GLN A 249 12.41 -2.81 -14.29
C GLN A 249 12.04 -3.96 -13.36
N ALA A 250 10.96 -3.89 -12.60
CA ALA A 250 10.56 -4.94 -11.67
C ALA A 250 10.24 -6.27 -12.40
N PRO A 251 10.50 -7.43 -11.76
CA PRO A 251 9.98 -8.72 -12.24
C PRO A 251 8.43 -8.68 -12.25
N THR A 252 7.80 -9.59 -12.99
CA THR A 252 6.35 -9.61 -13.18
C THR A 252 5.58 -9.58 -11.86
N ALA A 253 5.91 -10.47 -10.92
CA ALA A 253 5.30 -10.49 -9.58
C ALA A 253 5.53 -9.18 -8.80
N GLY A 254 6.73 -8.58 -8.90
CA GLY A 254 7.03 -7.28 -8.31
C GLY A 254 6.11 -6.18 -8.86
N SER A 255 5.87 -6.16 -10.18
CA SER A 255 4.94 -5.22 -10.80
C SER A 255 3.48 -5.46 -10.38
N VAL A 256 3.05 -6.72 -10.24
CA VAL A 256 1.71 -7.09 -9.72
C VAL A 256 1.49 -6.53 -8.31
N ILE A 257 2.44 -6.75 -7.39
CA ILE A 257 2.34 -6.25 -6.00
C ILE A 257 2.43 -4.73 -5.96
N LEU A 258 3.36 -4.13 -6.71
CA LEU A 258 3.54 -2.68 -6.73
C LEU A 258 2.27 -1.98 -7.22
N ALA A 259 1.75 -2.33 -8.42
CA ALA A 259 0.56 -1.73 -8.99
C ALA A 259 -0.73 -2.15 -8.27
N GLY A 260 -0.84 -3.44 -7.96
CA GLY A 260 -2.05 -4.00 -7.38
C GLY A 260 -2.31 -3.54 -5.95
N ILE A 261 -1.25 -3.35 -5.15
CA ILE A 261 -1.38 -3.20 -3.69
C ILE A 261 -0.65 -1.97 -3.16
N LEU A 262 0.66 -1.78 -3.46
CA LEU A 262 1.46 -0.72 -2.83
C LEU A 262 0.91 0.68 -3.11
N LEU A 263 0.43 0.95 -4.32
CA LEU A 263 -0.15 2.25 -4.66
C LEU A 263 -1.38 2.56 -3.79
N LYS A 264 -2.16 1.53 -3.42
CA LYS A 264 -3.36 1.67 -2.60
C LYS A 264 -3.06 2.04 -1.15
N THR A 265 -1.84 1.78 -0.67
CA THR A 265 -1.44 2.27 0.67
C THR A 265 -1.44 3.80 0.74
N GLY A 266 -1.07 4.49 -0.36
CA GLY A 266 -1.18 5.94 -0.47
C GLY A 266 -2.63 6.43 -0.46
N ALA A 267 -3.51 5.80 -1.27
CA ALA A 267 -4.95 6.08 -1.27
C ALA A 267 -5.58 5.85 0.11
N TYR A 268 -5.26 4.72 0.74
CA TYR A 268 -5.70 4.38 2.08
C TYR A 268 -5.26 5.44 3.09
N GLY A 269 -4.00 5.88 3.03
CA GLY A 269 -3.47 6.92 3.91
C GLY A 269 -4.20 8.25 3.78
N LEU A 270 -4.58 8.67 2.56
CA LEU A 270 -5.40 9.85 2.33
C LEU A 270 -6.78 9.72 3.00
N ILE A 271 -7.47 8.59 2.76
CA ILE A 271 -8.82 8.34 3.28
C ILE A 271 -8.81 8.15 4.80
N ARG A 272 -7.82 7.41 5.34
CA ARG A 272 -7.78 7.00 6.74
C ARG A 272 -7.16 8.03 7.67
N PHE A 273 -6.11 8.74 7.21
CA PHE A 273 -5.33 9.62 8.08
C PHE A 273 -5.36 11.09 7.64
N ALA A 274 -4.98 11.42 6.40
CA ALA A 274 -4.83 12.82 6.02
C ALA A 274 -6.14 13.61 6.14
N VAL A 275 -7.24 13.07 5.64
CA VAL A 275 -8.55 13.75 5.68
C VAL A 275 -9.16 13.76 7.08
N PRO A 276 -9.27 12.61 7.81
CA PRO A 276 -9.93 12.61 9.11
C PRO A 276 -9.14 13.29 10.24
N LEU A 277 -7.79 13.25 10.20
CA LEU A 277 -6.99 13.93 11.23
C LEU A 277 -6.97 15.47 11.07
N PHE A 278 -7.21 15.97 9.84
CA PHE A 278 -7.12 17.40 9.51
C PHE A 278 -8.28 17.84 8.60
N PRO A 279 -9.56 17.66 9.01
CA PRO A 279 -10.70 17.83 8.11
C PRO A 279 -10.81 19.21 7.52
N ASP A 280 -10.64 20.28 8.32
CA ASP A 280 -10.76 21.67 7.85
C ASP A 280 -9.62 22.04 6.89
N ALA A 281 -8.39 21.63 7.21
CA ALA A 281 -7.24 21.85 6.35
C ALA A 281 -7.38 21.07 5.03
N ALA A 282 -7.86 19.84 5.07
CA ALA A 282 -8.11 19.01 3.89
C ALA A 282 -9.24 19.61 3.02
N LEU A 283 -10.29 20.15 3.61
CA LEU A 283 -11.37 20.85 2.91
C LEU A 283 -10.84 22.12 2.22
N GLY A 284 -10.08 22.94 2.93
CA GLY A 284 -9.44 24.15 2.35
C GLY A 284 -8.47 23.83 1.21
N PHE A 285 -7.81 22.66 1.26
CA PHE A 285 -6.86 22.19 0.25
C PHE A 285 -7.53 21.50 -0.95
N SER A 286 -8.82 21.16 -0.88
CA SER A 286 -9.51 20.29 -1.85
C SER A 286 -9.41 20.78 -3.29
N ASN A 287 -9.60 22.08 -3.55
CA ASN A 287 -9.51 22.62 -4.91
C ASN A 287 -8.13 22.38 -5.55
N PHE A 288 -7.05 22.49 -4.77
CA PHE A 288 -5.71 22.21 -5.27
C PHE A 288 -5.51 20.70 -5.52
N ALA A 289 -5.98 19.84 -4.61
CA ALA A 289 -5.93 18.40 -4.78
C ALA A 289 -6.75 17.92 -6.02
N LEU A 290 -7.91 18.53 -6.27
CA LEU A 290 -8.72 18.26 -7.46
C LEU A 290 -7.97 18.64 -8.75
N ILE A 291 -7.32 19.80 -8.78
CA ILE A 291 -6.48 20.22 -9.93
C ILE A 291 -5.34 19.22 -10.16
N LEU A 292 -4.64 18.78 -9.11
CA LEU A 292 -3.60 17.75 -9.23
C LEU A 292 -4.16 16.42 -9.74
N GLY A 293 -5.36 16.04 -9.28
CA GLY A 293 -6.06 14.83 -9.76
C GLY A 293 -6.35 14.89 -11.26
N VAL A 294 -6.96 16.00 -11.73
CA VAL A 294 -7.26 16.21 -13.16
C VAL A 294 -5.98 16.25 -13.98
N ALA A 295 -4.96 16.97 -13.52
CA ALA A 295 -3.65 17.03 -14.17
C ALA A 295 -3.04 15.62 -14.30
N GLY A 296 -3.09 14.81 -13.23
CA GLY A 296 -2.63 13.42 -13.22
C GLY A 296 -3.36 12.54 -14.24
N ILE A 297 -4.69 12.67 -14.34
CA ILE A 297 -5.53 11.92 -15.30
C ILE A 297 -5.08 12.23 -16.72
N ILE A 298 -5.06 13.51 -17.10
CA ILE A 298 -4.77 13.92 -18.49
C ILE A 298 -3.31 13.63 -18.82
N TYR A 299 -2.39 14.07 -17.97
CA TYR A 299 -0.96 13.90 -18.18
C TYR A 299 -0.56 12.43 -18.22
N GLY A 300 -1.06 11.60 -17.29
CA GLY A 300 -0.79 10.17 -17.26
C GLY A 300 -1.32 9.46 -18.50
N ALA A 301 -2.53 9.80 -18.99
CA ALA A 301 -3.10 9.24 -20.19
C ALA A 301 -2.30 9.61 -21.46
N VAL A 302 -1.93 10.88 -21.61
CA VAL A 302 -1.13 11.36 -22.75
C VAL A 302 0.24 10.68 -22.78
N LEU A 303 0.90 10.56 -21.63
CA LEU A 303 2.18 9.86 -21.54
C LEU A 303 2.05 8.36 -21.81
N ALA A 304 0.97 7.71 -21.32
CA ALA A 304 0.71 6.30 -21.62
C ALA A 304 0.55 6.07 -23.13
N PHE A 305 -0.24 6.92 -23.79
CA PHE A 305 -0.47 6.83 -25.23
C PHE A 305 0.81 6.99 -26.06
N GLY A 306 1.76 7.80 -25.59
CA GLY A 306 3.06 8.01 -26.25
C GLY A 306 4.12 6.94 -26.03
N GLN A 307 3.84 5.87 -25.25
CA GLN A 307 4.83 4.84 -24.96
C GLN A 307 4.93 3.81 -26.09
N THR A 308 6.13 3.31 -26.32
CA THR A 308 6.42 2.17 -27.19
C THR A 308 6.67 0.88 -26.43
N ASP A 309 7.02 0.95 -25.15
CA ASP A 309 7.18 -0.18 -24.23
C ASP A 309 5.83 -0.48 -23.56
N PHE A 310 5.32 -1.72 -23.71
CA PHE A 310 4.01 -2.12 -23.21
C PHE A 310 3.94 -2.04 -21.67
N LYS A 311 4.98 -2.46 -20.95
CA LYS A 311 5.04 -2.39 -19.50
C LYS A 311 5.02 -0.93 -18.99
N ARG A 312 5.67 -0.03 -19.74
CA ARG A 312 5.73 1.40 -19.43
C ARG A 312 4.40 2.10 -19.73
N LEU A 313 3.69 1.67 -20.78
CA LEU A 313 2.32 2.12 -21.05
C LEU A 313 1.40 1.81 -19.88
N VAL A 314 1.40 0.56 -19.40
CA VAL A 314 0.59 0.14 -18.24
C VAL A 314 0.96 0.94 -16.99
N ALA A 315 2.25 1.24 -16.77
CA ALA A 315 2.68 2.05 -15.64
C ALA A 315 2.14 3.49 -15.70
N TYR A 316 2.20 4.15 -16.85
CA TYR A 316 1.63 5.51 -17.01
C TYR A 316 0.10 5.52 -16.96
N SER A 317 -0.58 4.48 -17.44
CA SER A 317 -2.03 4.37 -17.27
C SER A 317 -2.42 4.31 -15.79
N SER A 318 -1.57 3.70 -14.93
CA SER A 318 -1.77 3.70 -13.48
C SER A 318 -1.71 5.12 -12.89
N VAL A 319 -0.80 5.99 -13.37
CA VAL A 319 -0.75 7.40 -12.94
C VAL A 319 -2.09 8.09 -13.22
N SER A 320 -2.65 7.88 -14.42
CA SER A 320 -3.97 8.41 -14.79
C SER A 320 -5.08 7.90 -13.86
N HIS A 321 -5.11 6.59 -13.62
CA HIS A 321 -6.12 5.95 -12.77
C HIS A 321 -6.03 6.41 -11.29
N MET A 322 -4.83 6.66 -10.79
CA MET A 322 -4.66 7.21 -9.42
C MET A 322 -5.14 8.66 -9.31
N GLY A 323 -5.15 9.43 -10.40
CA GLY A 323 -5.77 10.74 -10.44
C GLY A 323 -7.27 10.71 -10.14
N PHE A 324 -8.01 9.69 -10.62
CA PHE A 324 -9.43 9.50 -10.27
C PHE A 324 -9.63 9.23 -8.78
N ILE A 325 -8.73 8.48 -8.15
CA ILE A 325 -8.80 8.25 -6.69
C ILE A 325 -8.60 9.56 -5.94
N LEU A 326 -7.61 10.37 -6.33
CA LEU A 326 -7.37 11.66 -5.71
C LEU A 326 -8.58 12.61 -5.85
N LEU A 327 -9.21 12.65 -7.03
CA LEU A 327 -10.47 13.37 -7.25
C LEU A 327 -11.57 12.87 -6.31
N GLY A 328 -11.78 11.55 -6.24
CA GLY A 328 -12.86 10.97 -5.43
C GLY A 328 -12.70 11.23 -3.93
N VAL A 329 -11.45 11.23 -3.43
CA VAL A 329 -11.18 11.52 -2.01
C VAL A 329 -11.46 12.99 -1.67
N TYR A 330 -11.08 13.94 -2.54
CA TYR A 330 -11.20 15.37 -2.28
C TYR A 330 -12.46 16.03 -2.87
N ALA A 331 -13.36 15.25 -3.44
CA ALA A 331 -14.63 15.76 -3.95
C ALA A 331 -15.68 16.04 -2.85
N TRP A 332 -15.43 15.65 -1.61
CA TRP A 332 -16.33 15.82 -0.46
C TRP A 332 -17.76 15.31 -0.73
N ASN A 333 -17.84 14.21 -1.45
CA ASN A 333 -19.08 13.57 -1.83
C ASN A 333 -18.97 12.07 -1.57
N GLU A 334 -19.96 11.50 -0.91
CA GLU A 334 -19.96 10.09 -0.52
C GLU A 334 -19.86 9.15 -1.75
N LEU A 335 -20.64 9.43 -2.81
CA LEU A 335 -20.59 8.62 -4.03
C LEU A 335 -19.22 8.68 -4.71
N ALA A 336 -18.57 9.85 -4.68
CA ALA A 336 -17.21 10.01 -5.22
C ALA A 336 -16.19 9.23 -4.40
N LEU A 337 -16.30 9.21 -3.07
CA LEU A 337 -15.44 8.42 -2.19
C LEU A 337 -15.65 6.91 -2.42
N GLN A 338 -16.90 6.45 -2.55
CA GLN A 338 -17.22 5.07 -2.91
C GLN A 338 -16.61 4.71 -4.28
N GLY A 339 -16.67 5.63 -5.25
CA GLY A 339 -16.01 5.49 -6.55
C GLY A 339 -14.49 5.38 -6.44
N ALA A 340 -13.86 6.17 -5.56
CA ALA A 340 -12.42 6.07 -5.30
C ALA A 340 -12.03 4.70 -4.73
N VAL A 341 -12.77 4.19 -3.75
CA VAL A 341 -12.54 2.85 -3.17
C VAL A 341 -12.76 1.76 -4.22
N MET A 342 -13.83 1.86 -5.02
CA MET A 342 -14.06 0.92 -6.13
C MET A 342 -12.93 0.95 -7.15
N GLN A 343 -12.40 2.15 -7.46
CA GLN A 343 -11.25 2.31 -8.36
C GLN A 343 -9.98 1.66 -7.77
N MET A 344 -9.76 1.71 -6.45
CA MET A 344 -8.65 1.01 -5.81
C MET A 344 -8.70 -0.50 -6.11
N VAL A 345 -9.87 -1.11 -5.99
CA VAL A 345 -10.08 -2.55 -6.23
C VAL A 345 -9.97 -2.88 -7.72
N ALA A 346 -10.71 -2.16 -8.55
CA ALA A 346 -10.76 -2.39 -10.00
C ALA A 346 -9.38 -2.24 -10.65
N HIS A 347 -8.66 -1.17 -10.28
CA HIS A 347 -7.28 -0.96 -10.74
C HIS A 347 -6.35 -2.06 -10.22
N GLY A 348 -6.54 -2.55 -8.98
CA GLY A 348 -5.75 -3.65 -8.43
C GLY A 348 -5.79 -4.89 -9.34
N PHE A 349 -6.97 -5.35 -9.69
CA PHE A 349 -7.15 -6.51 -10.56
C PHE A 349 -6.75 -6.26 -12.01
N SER A 350 -7.20 -5.15 -12.60
CA SER A 350 -6.96 -4.88 -14.03
C SER A 350 -5.48 -4.69 -14.33
N THR A 351 -4.75 -3.93 -13.49
CA THR A 351 -3.32 -3.73 -13.72
C THR A 351 -2.47 -4.96 -13.37
N ALA A 352 -2.85 -5.74 -12.36
CA ALA A 352 -2.23 -7.03 -12.10
C ALA A 352 -2.33 -7.94 -13.34
N ALA A 353 -3.51 -8.07 -13.93
CA ALA A 353 -3.73 -8.83 -15.16
C ALA A 353 -2.90 -8.29 -16.34
N LEU A 354 -2.86 -6.97 -16.53
CA LEU A 354 -2.09 -6.34 -17.59
C LEU A 354 -0.57 -6.58 -17.43
N PHE A 355 -0.04 -6.52 -16.20
CA PHE A 355 1.37 -6.83 -15.96
C PHE A 355 1.70 -8.31 -16.14
N MET A 356 0.77 -9.22 -15.80
CA MET A 356 0.93 -10.64 -16.12
C MET A 356 0.96 -10.89 -17.63
N ILE A 357 0.07 -10.25 -18.40
CA ILE A 357 0.08 -10.32 -19.85
C ILE A 357 1.40 -9.75 -20.40
N ALA A 358 1.85 -8.60 -19.90
CA ALA A 358 3.13 -7.99 -20.31
C ALA A 358 4.32 -8.92 -20.02
N GLY A 359 4.34 -9.59 -18.87
CA GLY A 359 5.34 -10.59 -18.53
C GLY A 359 5.31 -11.79 -19.47
N SER A 360 4.13 -12.37 -19.70
CA SER A 360 3.95 -13.53 -20.61
C SER A 360 4.32 -13.20 -22.06
N LEU A 361 4.00 -12.00 -22.55
CA LEU A 361 4.42 -11.54 -23.87
C LEU A 361 5.93 -11.38 -23.96
N GLN A 362 6.54 -10.78 -22.96
CA GLN A 362 8.01 -10.62 -22.90
C GLN A 362 8.73 -11.97 -22.85
N GLU A 363 8.23 -12.96 -22.12
CA GLU A 363 8.81 -14.30 -22.04
C GLU A 363 8.77 -15.02 -23.41
N ARG A 364 7.66 -14.85 -24.17
CA ARG A 364 7.47 -15.51 -25.47
C ARG A 364 8.15 -14.79 -26.63
N LEU A 365 8.08 -13.46 -26.65
CA LEU A 365 8.55 -12.64 -27.78
C LEU A 365 9.95 -12.07 -27.56
N HIS A 366 10.51 -12.18 -26.36
CA HIS A 366 11.79 -11.63 -25.92
C HIS A 366 11.91 -10.11 -26.18
N THR A 367 10.76 -9.41 -26.26
CA THR A 367 10.69 -7.95 -26.42
C THR A 367 9.48 -7.38 -25.69
N ARG A 368 9.58 -6.10 -25.27
CA ARG A 368 8.47 -5.30 -24.73
C ARG A 368 8.05 -4.19 -25.67
N GLU A 369 8.76 -4.02 -26.78
CA GLU A 369 8.47 -2.98 -27.76
C GLU A 369 7.27 -3.38 -28.62
N MET A 370 6.15 -2.66 -28.46
CA MET A 370 4.89 -2.93 -29.16
C MET A 370 5.02 -2.98 -30.70
N PRO A 371 5.83 -2.11 -31.37
CA PRO A 371 6.03 -2.21 -32.80
C PRO A 371 6.70 -3.52 -33.28
N LYS A 372 7.30 -4.27 -32.35
CA LYS A 372 7.94 -5.58 -32.64
C LYS A 372 7.07 -6.78 -32.25
N MET A 373 5.85 -6.55 -31.79
CA MET A 373 4.95 -7.62 -31.33
C MET A 373 4.02 -8.15 -32.41
N GLY A 374 3.99 -7.57 -33.60
CA GLY A 374 3.19 -8.04 -34.75
C GLY A 374 2.86 -6.95 -35.70
#